data_ac4c3bee1e4e5e7b589e6a2c8874bbee
#
_entry.id   ac4c3bee1e4e5e7b589e6a2c8874bbee
#
_cell.length_a   1.000
_cell.length_b   1.000
_cell.length_c   1.000
_cell.angle_alpha   90.00
_cell.angle_beta   90.00
_cell.angle_gamma   90.00
#
_symmetry.space_group_name_H-M   'P 1'
#
loop_
_entity.id
_entity.type
_entity.pdbx_description
1 polymer ?
#
loop_
_entity_poly.entity_id
_entity_poly.type
_entity_poly.pdbx_seq_one_letter_code
_entity_poly.pdbx_strand_id
1 'polypeptide(L)'
;MKLENFNSLIELFFYQTEKHDPKSILLQWLNPNNKKTFTWEETKTNIFKLSKTIKENINQGDRCLLVSENRPEWFISDLAIMLSGGITVPAYTTYTEDDYKYLIEDCEPSVII
;
A
#
# COMPACT_ATOMS: atom_id res chain seq x y z
N MET A 1 -18.35 6.47 14.59
CA MET A 1 -17.08 5.72 14.58
C MET A 1 -16.05 6.49 15.40
N LYS A 2 -15.42 5.83 16.32
CA LYS A 2 -14.33 6.40 17.10
C LYS A 2 -13.02 5.77 16.69
N LEU A 3 -12.03 6.56 16.28
CA LEU A 3 -10.74 6.06 15.80
C LEU A 3 -9.97 5.28 16.88
N GLU A 4 -10.18 5.62 18.14
CA GLU A 4 -9.59 4.90 19.27
C GLU A 4 -9.99 3.44 19.41
N ASN A 5 -11.02 3.01 18.69
CA ASN A 5 -11.47 1.62 18.67
C ASN A 5 -10.68 0.72 17.71
N PHE A 6 -9.71 1.29 16.99
CA PHE A 6 -8.89 0.55 16.02
C PHE A 6 -7.42 0.56 16.43
N ASN A 7 -6.77 -0.60 16.35
CA ASN A 7 -5.38 -0.77 16.71
C ASN A 7 -4.41 -0.45 15.56
N SER A 8 -4.93 -0.36 14.33
CA SER A 8 -4.12 -0.11 13.14
C SER A 8 -4.96 0.47 12.00
N LEU A 9 -4.26 1.10 11.03
CA LEU A 9 -4.92 1.59 9.80
C LEU A 9 -5.50 0.45 8.98
N ILE A 10 -4.86 -0.71 8.97
CA ILE A 10 -5.37 -1.87 8.21
C ILE A 10 -6.67 -2.41 8.82
N GLU A 11 -6.78 -2.42 10.14
CA GLU A 11 -8.01 -2.79 10.84
C GLU A 11 -9.14 -1.81 10.51
N LEU A 12 -8.85 -0.51 10.53
CA LEU A 12 -9.80 0.54 10.15
C LEU A 12 -10.24 0.37 8.68
N PHE A 13 -9.32 0.09 7.78
CA PHE A 13 -9.63 -0.14 6.37
C PHE A 13 -10.60 -1.31 6.19
N PHE A 14 -10.33 -2.46 6.80
CA PHE A 14 -11.22 -3.63 6.70
C PHE A 14 -12.58 -3.39 7.34
N TYR A 15 -12.64 -2.65 8.43
CA TYR A 15 -13.92 -2.20 9.00
C TYR A 15 -14.71 -1.39 7.97
N GLN A 16 -14.07 -0.46 7.27
CA GLN A 16 -14.74 0.35 6.24
C GLN A 16 -15.20 -0.51 5.05
N THR A 17 -14.47 -1.54 4.67
CA THR A 17 -14.89 -2.42 3.56
C THR A 17 -16.23 -3.10 3.84
N GLU A 18 -16.55 -3.38 5.10
CA GLU A 18 -17.82 -3.99 5.50
C GLU A 18 -18.99 -2.99 5.49
N LYS A 19 -18.72 -1.69 5.44
CA LYS A 19 -19.72 -0.61 5.50
C LYS A 19 -20.10 -0.07 4.13
N HIS A 20 -19.34 -0.38 3.10
CA HIS A 20 -19.57 0.14 1.74
C HIS A 20 -20.03 -0.95 0.79
N ASP A 21 -20.79 -0.53 -0.23
CA ASP A 21 -21.15 -1.43 -1.33
C ASP A 21 -19.86 -1.92 -2.01
N PRO A 22 -19.63 -3.25 -2.08
CA PRO A 22 -18.44 -3.82 -2.71
C PRO A 22 -18.21 -3.35 -4.15
N LYS A 23 -19.28 -3.01 -4.86
CA LYS A 23 -19.24 -2.58 -6.27
C LYS A 23 -19.06 -1.07 -6.44
N SER A 24 -19.15 -0.29 -5.37
CA SER A 24 -18.88 1.14 -5.46
C SER A 24 -17.40 1.44 -5.64
N ILE A 25 -17.10 2.56 -6.29
CA ILE A 25 -15.72 2.97 -6.57
C ILE A 25 -15.05 3.48 -5.29
N LEU A 26 -13.91 2.95 -4.95
CA LEU A 26 -13.05 3.45 -3.87
C LEU A 26 -11.92 4.34 -4.40
N LEU A 27 -11.22 3.89 -5.44
CA LEU A 27 -10.05 4.58 -5.99
C LEU A 27 -10.30 4.94 -7.45
N GLN A 28 -9.93 6.15 -7.81
CA GLN A 28 -9.99 6.64 -9.19
C GLN A 28 -8.71 7.40 -9.53
N TRP A 29 -8.09 7.00 -10.63
CA TRP A 29 -6.96 7.72 -11.18
C TRP A 29 -7.44 8.76 -12.20
N LEU A 30 -7.17 10.03 -11.93
CA LEU A 30 -7.61 11.15 -12.76
C LEU A 30 -6.60 11.48 -13.87
N ASN A 31 -5.96 10.49 -14.45
CA ASN A 31 -5.08 10.69 -15.60
C ASN A 31 -5.95 10.89 -16.86
N PRO A 32 -5.79 12.00 -17.62
CA PRO A 32 -6.60 12.28 -18.79
C PRO A 32 -6.53 11.19 -19.88
N ASN A 33 -5.39 10.51 -19.97
CA ASN A 33 -5.12 9.51 -21.00
C ASN A 33 -5.41 8.07 -20.56
N ASN A 34 -5.64 7.85 -19.28
CA ASN A 34 -5.80 6.51 -18.72
C ASN A 34 -6.65 6.56 -17.45
N LYS A 35 -7.97 6.51 -17.64
CA LYS A 35 -8.90 6.43 -16.51
C LYS A 35 -8.89 5.02 -15.95
N LYS A 36 -8.46 4.89 -14.70
CA LYS A 36 -8.44 3.63 -13.98
C LYS A 36 -9.19 3.76 -12.67
N THR A 37 -10.11 2.85 -12.45
CA THR A 37 -10.91 2.81 -11.21
C THR A 37 -10.79 1.45 -10.54
N PHE A 38 -10.92 1.44 -9.22
CA PHE A 38 -11.02 0.23 -8.42
C PHE A 38 -12.22 0.34 -7.48
N THR A 39 -13.05 -0.69 -7.48
CA THR A 39 -14.12 -0.83 -6.49
C THR A 39 -13.54 -1.20 -5.11
N TRP A 40 -14.38 -1.14 -4.09
CA TRP A 40 -14.01 -1.64 -2.75
C TRP A 40 -13.57 -3.10 -2.80
N GLU A 41 -14.34 -3.93 -3.50
CA GLU A 41 -14.03 -5.36 -3.65
C GLU A 41 -12.71 -5.60 -4.40
N GLU A 42 -12.52 -4.93 -5.53
CA GLU A 42 -11.27 -5.03 -6.32
C GLU A 42 -10.06 -4.58 -5.52
N THR A 43 -10.18 -3.46 -4.79
CA THR A 43 -9.12 -2.94 -3.93
C THR A 43 -8.77 -3.93 -2.84
N LYS A 44 -9.76 -4.45 -2.12
CA LYS A 44 -9.58 -5.47 -1.09
C LYS A 44 -8.88 -6.72 -1.64
N THR A 45 -9.35 -7.22 -2.77
CA THR A 45 -8.78 -8.42 -3.42
C THR A 45 -7.32 -8.20 -3.82
N ASN A 46 -6.99 -7.04 -4.40
CA ASN A 46 -5.61 -6.73 -4.79
C ASN A 46 -4.69 -6.58 -3.57
N ILE A 47 -5.18 -5.98 -2.49
CA ILE A 47 -4.44 -5.89 -1.22
C ILE A 47 -4.10 -7.28 -0.69
N PHE A 48 -5.07 -8.20 -0.66
CA PHE A 48 -4.83 -9.56 -0.19
C PHE A 48 -3.83 -10.33 -1.05
N LYS A 49 -3.95 -10.25 -2.37
CA LYS A 49 -3.05 -10.93 -3.30
C LYS A 49 -1.62 -10.44 -3.15
N LEU A 50 -1.43 -9.13 -3.13
CA LEU A 50 -0.11 -8.53 -3.00
C LEU A 50 0.49 -8.79 -1.61
N SER A 51 -0.31 -8.68 -0.57
CA SER A 51 0.09 -8.97 0.81
C SER A 51 0.62 -10.39 0.98
N LYS A 52 -0.03 -11.37 0.36
CA LYS A 52 0.43 -12.74 0.38
C LYS A 52 1.83 -12.90 -0.20
N THR A 53 2.08 -12.28 -1.36
CA THR A 53 3.39 -12.31 -2.01
C THR A 53 4.46 -11.59 -1.18
N ILE A 54 4.13 -10.43 -0.61
CA ILE A 54 5.06 -9.68 0.25
C ILE A 54 5.40 -10.52 1.48
N LYS A 55 4.42 -11.12 2.14
CA LYS A 55 4.60 -11.91 3.35
C LYS A 55 5.54 -13.10 3.17
N GLU A 56 5.59 -13.68 1.98
CA GLU A 56 6.51 -14.77 1.64
C GLU A 56 7.97 -14.31 1.58
N ASN A 57 8.22 -13.00 1.48
CA ASN A 57 9.54 -12.41 1.25
C ASN A 57 10.04 -11.51 2.39
N ILE A 58 9.26 -11.36 3.45
CA ILE A 58 9.63 -10.50 4.60
C ILE A 58 9.36 -11.19 5.93
N ASN A 59 10.01 -10.69 6.97
CA ASN A 59 9.66 -10.95 8.36
C ASN A 59 8.87 -9.77 8.92
N GLN A 60 8.13 -9.98 9.99
CA GLN A 60 7.40 -8.91 10.66
C GLN A 60 8.35 -7.78 11.06
N GLY A 61 7.96 -6.55 10.74
CA GLY A 61 8.76 -5.35 11.03
C GLY A 61 9.82 -5.03 9.99
N ASP A 62 9.99 -5.84 8.95
CA ASP A 62 10.88 -5.54 7.84
C ASP A 62 10.38 -4.33 7.05
N ARG A 63 11.32 -3.56 6.52
CA ARG A 63 11.02 -2.38 5.71
C ARG A 63 10.82 -2.78 4.26
N CYS A 64 9.78 -2.21 3.65
CA CYS A 64 9.46 -2.37 2.24
C CYS A 64 9.55 -0.99 1.60
N LEU A 65 10.49 -0.80 0.70
CA LEU A 65 10.67 0.47 -0.01
C LEU A 65 9.64 0.55 -1.13
N LEU A 66 8.76 1.56 -1.06
CA LEU A 66 7.71 1.79 -2.05
C LEU A 66 8.06 3.01 -2.90
N VAL A 67 8.43 2.75 -4.17
CA VAL A 67 8.83 3.78 -5.13
C VAL A 67 7.74 3.91 -6.19
N SER A 68 6.91 4.91 -6.08
CA SER A 68 5.81 5.11 -7.02
C SER A 68 5.33 6.56 -6.99
N GLU A 69 4.80 7.00 -8.11
CA GLU A 69 3.98 8.21 -8.19
C GLU A 69 2.62 7.99 -7.50
N ASN A 70 1.87 9.07 -7.30
CA ASN A 70 0.51 9.01 -6.73
C ASN A 70 -0.45 8.37 -7.73
N ARG A 71 -0.80 7.12 -7.47
CA ARG A 71 -1.71 6.32 -8.29
C ARG A 71 -2.42 5.29 -7.39
N PRO A 72 -3.53 4.69 -7.85
CA PRO A 72 -4.27 3.72 -7.03
C PRO A 72 -3.42 2.57 -6.50
N GLU A 73 -2.47 2.10 -7.28
CA GLU A 73 -1.58 1.00 -6.90
C GLU A 73 -0.65 1.36 -5.74
N TRP A 74 -0.35 2.65 -5.54
CA TRP A 74 0.40 3.12 -4.36
C TRP A 74 -0.39 2.82 -3.08
N PHE A 75 -1.67 3.19 -3.06
CA PHE A 75 -2.55 2.94 -1.92
C PHE A 75 -2.70 1.43 -1.64
N ILE A 76 -2.90 0.64 -2.69
CA ILE A 76 -3.00 -0.82 -2.59
C ILE A 76 -1.71 -1.42 -2.03
N SER A 77 -0.56 -0.96 -2.52
CA SER A 77 0.76 -1.44 -2.07
C SER A 77 1.03 -1.09 -0.61
N ASP A 78 0.71 0.13 -0.20
CA ASP A 78 0.89 0.59 1.19
C ASP A 78 0.08 -0.28 2.16
N LEU A 79 -1.20 -0.50 1.89
CA LEU A 79 -2.03 -1.34 2.73
C LEU A 79 -1.63 -2.82 2.67
N ALA A 80 -1.15 -3.30 1.53
CA ALA A 80 -0.65 -4.67 1.39
C ALA A 80 0.62 -4.89 2.23
N ILE A 81 1.52 -3.92 2.26
CA ILE A 81 2.71 -3.96 3.12
C ILE A 81 2.29 -4.03 4.59
N MET A 82 1.39 -3.15 5.02
CA MET A 82 0.89 -3.15 6.41
C MET A 82 0.22 -4.48 6.77
N LEU A 83 -0.61 -5.03 5.89
CA LEU A 83 -1.27 -6.31 6.12
C LEU A 83 -0.29 -7.47 6.20
N SER A 84 0.82 -7.40 5.49
CA SER A 84 1.88 -8.43 5.53
C SER A 84 2.75 -8.38 6.78
N GLY A 85 2.60 -7.35 7.62
CA GLY A 85 3.43 -7.10 8.80
C GLY A 85 4.68 -6.28 8.52
N GLY A 86 4.83 -5.73 7.32
CA GLY A 86 5.94 -4.86 6.94
C GLY A 86 5.72 -3.40 7.33
N ILE A 87 6.77 -2.62 7.15
CA ILE A 87 6.77 -1.17 7.35
C ILE A 87 7.01 -0.50 6.00
N THR A 88 6.08 0.32 5.57
CA THR A 88 6.21 1.08 4.32
C THR A 88 7.23 2.20 4.49
N VAL A 89 8.22 2.23 3.60
CA VAL A 89 9.14 3.36 3.44
C VAL A 89 8.89 3.97 2.07
N PRO A 90 8.14 5.07 1.99
CA PRO A 90 7.82 5.68 0.70
C PRO A 90 9.01 6.48 0.15
N ALA A 91 9.17 6.44 -1.16
CA ALA A 91 10.19 7.22 -1.87
C ALA A 91 9.59 7.85 -3.12
N TYR A 92 10.05 9.05 -3.45
CA TYR A 92 9.63 9.74 -4.66
C TYR A 92 10.35 9.18 -5.89
N THR A 93 9.64 9.13 -7.02
CA THR A 93 10.22 8.71 -8.30
C THR A 93 11.23 9.72 -8.86
N THR A 94 11.29 10.91 -8.29
CA THR A 94 12.19 12.01 -8.68
C THR A 94 13.49 12.07 -7.90
N TYR A 95 13.71 11.13 -6.99
CA TYR A 95 14.96 11.05 -6.24
C TYR A 95 16.14 10.74 -7.17
N THR A 96 17.31 11.26 -6.81
CA THR A 96 18.58 10.94 -7.50
C THR A 96 19.07 9.55 -7.09
N GLU A 97 20.06 9.04 -7.82
CA GLU A 97 20.73 7.78 -7.47
C GLU A 97 21.32 7.83 -6.06
N ASP A 98 21.93 8.94 -5.68
CA ASP A 98 22.50 9.12 -4.35
C ASP A 98 21.43 9.13 -3.25
N ASP A 99 20.26 9.72 -3.52
CA ASP A 99 19.13 9.70 -2.58
C ASP A 99 18.64 8.27 -2.35
N TYR A 100 18.47 7.48 -3.41
CA TYR A 100 18.07 6.07 -3.29
C TYR A 100 19.11 5.24 -2.56
N LYS A 101 20.38 5.45 -2.86
CA LYS A 101 21.48 4.76 -2.18
C LYS A 101 21.44 5.03 -0.68
N TYR A 102 21.32 6.29 -0.29
CA TYR A 102 21.17 6.67 1.12
C TYR A 102 19.98 5.98 1.77
N LEU A 103 18.83 6.02 1.11
CA LEU A 103 17.59 5.47 1.66
C LEU A 103 17.66 3.94 1.83
N ILE A 104 18.25 3.24 0.87
CA ILE A 104 18.45 1.79 0.93
C ILE A 104 19.45 1.42 2.05
N GLU A 105 20.54 2.15 2.17
CA GLU A 105 21.53 1.92 3.23
C GLU A 105 20.94 2.21 4.63
N ASP A 106 20.08 3.22 4.75
CA ASP A 106 19.47 3.61 6.02
C ASP A 106 18.37 2.65 6.47
N CYS A 107 17.42 2.30 5.59
CA CYS A 107 16.28 1.47 5.96
C CYS A 107 16.49 -0.03 5.78
N GLU A 108 17.50 -0.44 5.02
CA GLU A 108 17.82 -1.86 4.74
C GLU A 108 16.56 -2.65 4.33
N PRO A 109 15.90 -2.28 3.20
CA PRO A 109 14.63 -2.88 2.83
C PRO A 109 14.80 -4.34 2.43
N SER A 110 13.84 -5.18 2.83
CA SER A 110 13.77 -6.57 2.39
C SER A 110 13.14 -6.71 1.01
N VAL A 111 12.30 -5.74 0.64
CA VAL A 111 11.58 -5.70 -0.64
C VAL A 111 11.55 -4.27 -1.15
N ILE A 112 11.64 -4.11 -2.47
CA ILE A 112 11.42 -2.86 -3.19
C ILE A 112 10.26 -3.07 -4.17
N ILE A 113 9.27 -2.19 -4.10
CA ILE A 113 8.06 -2.22 -4.93
C ILE A 113 8.00 -0.95 -5.78
#